data_b0470b36baa31ff1d30270944dd15d0a
#
_entry.id   b0470b36baa31ff1d30270944dd15d0a
#
_cell.length_a   1.000
_cell.length_b   1.000
_cell.length_c   1.000
_cell.angle_alpha   90.00
_cell.angle_beta   90.00
_cell.angle_gamma   90.00
#
_symmetry.space_group_name_H-M   'P 1'
#
loop_
_entity.id
_entity.type
_entity.pdbx_description
1 polymer ?
#
loop_
_entity_poly.entity_id
_entity_poly.type
_entity_poly.pdbx_seq_one_letter_code
_entity_poly.pdbx_strand_id
1 'polypeptide(L)'
;MKVEQLAVFLENKSGRLAAIAKTLSDNNINIRALSVADTADFGILRLIVDDTDKAKRVLKEEGFTVGKADVIAVEVADRPGGLSRVLDVLHEAGLNVEYMYAFVQKSGENAVLIFRFDDPDMAITILQNAGIRILTGQEVRSI
;
A
#
# COMPACT_ATOMS: atom_id res chain seq x y z
N MET A 1 6.23 -1.86 12.53
CA MET A 1 4.92 -1.37 12.08
C MET A 1 4.92 -0.80 10.67
N LYS A 2 6.06 -0.76 10.01
CA LYS A 2 6.13 -0.44 8.58
C LYS A 2 5.76 -1.68 7.76
N VAL A 3 5.07 -1.47 6.66
CA VAL A 3 4.67 -2.53 5.73
C VAL A 3 5.42 -2.32 4.43
N GLU A 4 6.00 -3.38 3.89
CA GLU A 4 6.68 -3.30 2.61
C GLU A 4 5.70 -3.27 1.46
N GLN A 5 5.86 -2.31 0.57
CA GLN A 5 5.09 -2.16 -0.64
C GLN A 5 6.01 -2.20 -1.86
N LEU A 6 5.57 -2.87 -2.90
CA LEU A 6 6.24 -2.81 -4.20
C LEU A 6 5.69 -1.69 -5.05
N ALA A 7 6.55 -1.04 -5.80
CA ALA A 7 6.17 -0.11 -6.85
C ALA A 7 6.72 -0.63 -8.17
N VAL A 8 5.85 -0.89 -9.13
CA VAL A 8 6.20 -1.40 -10.44
C VAL A 8 5.95 -0.31 -11.46
N PHE A 9 7.01 0.08 -12.16
CA PHE A 9 6.88 1.05 -13.27
C PHE A 9 6.44 0.31 -14.52
N LEU A 10 5.41 0.85 -15.18
CA LEU A 10 4.90 0.25 -16.40
C LEU A 10 4.59 1.32 -17.44
N GLU A 11 4.76 0.94 -18.72
CA GLU A 11 4.31 1.75 -19.81
C GLU A 11 2.79 1.66 -19.90
N ASN A 12 2.14 2.77 -20.25
CA ASN A 12 0.69 2.80 -20.44
C ASN A 12 0.32 2.13 -21.76
N LYS A 13 0.40 0.82 -21.78
CA LYS A 13 0.11 -0.04 -22.94
C LYS A 13 -0.82 -1.17 -22.54
N SER A 14 -1.66 -1.58 -23.48
CA SER A 14 -2.54 -2.73 -23.28
C SER A 14 -1.74 -3.98 -22.91
N GLY A 15 -2.24 -4.73 -21.94
CA GLY A 15 -1.65 -5.99 -21.49
C GLY A 15 -0.56 -5.89 -20.43
N ARG A 16 -0.08 -4.70 -20.09
CA ARG A 16 0.98 -4.57 -19.05
C ARG A 16 0.51 -5.01 -17.67
N LEU A 17 -0.66 -4.56 -17.24
CA LEU A 17 -1.23 -4.98 -15.96
C LEU A 17 -1.54 -6.47 -15.96
N ALA A 18 -2.08 -7.00 -17.04
CA ALA A 18 -2.36 -8.42 -17.17
C ALA A 18 -1.09 -9.26 -17.07
N ALA A 19 0.02 -8.80 -17.66
CA ALA A 19 1.31 -9.48 -17.58
C ALA A 19 1.83 -9.55 -16.14
N ILE A 20 1.73 -8.46 -15.39
CA ILE A 20 2.13 -8.42 -13.97
C ILE A 20 1.28 -9.39 -13.15
N ALA A 21 -0.04 -9.32 -13.30
CA ALA A 21 -0.97 -10.19 -12.57
C ALA A 21 -0.72 -11.67 -12.88
N LYS A 22 -0.44 -12.00 -14.15
CA LYS A 22 -0.11 -13.36 -14.57
C LYS A 22 1.19 -13.85 -13.96
N THR A 23 2.24 -13.03 -13.98
CA THR A 23 3.53 -13.37 -13.38
C THR A 23 3.38 -13.69 -11.89
N LEU A 24 2.63 -12.88 -11.16
CA LEU A 24 2.37 -13.12 -9.75
C LEU A 24 1.56 -14.39 -9.53
N SER A 25 0.52 -14.59 -10.31
CA SER A 25 -0.33 -15.78 -10.25
C SER A 25 0.44 -17.07 -10.54
N ASP A 26 1.25 -17.07 -11.58
CA ASP A 26 2.07 -18.23 -11.98
C ASP A 26 3.10 -18.61 -10.90
N ASN A 27 3.46 -17.66 -10.04
CA ASN A 27 4.38 -17.87 -8.93
C ASN A 27 3.68 -18.01 -7.57
N ASN A 28 2.38 -18.20 -7.58
CA ASN A 28 1.56 -18.40 -6.38
C ASN A 28 1.67 -17.23 -5.38
N ILE A 29 1.72 -16.01 -5.88
CA ILE A 29 1.77 -14.79 -5.07
C ILE A 29 0.41 -14.12 -5.09
N ASN A 30 -0.15 -13.86 -3.89
CA ASN A 30 -1.45 -13.21 -3.76
C ASN A 30 -1.29 -11.71 -3.54
N ILE A 31 -2.09 -10.94 -4.26
CA ILE A 31 -2.18 -9.48 -4.09
C ILE A 31 -3.12 -9.18 -2.95
N ARG A 32 -2.62 -8.41 -1.96
CA ARG A 32 -3.39 -8.03 -0.78
C ARG A 32 -3.96 -6.62 -0.89
N ALA A 33 -3.24 -5.73 -1.56
CA ALA A 33 -3.68 -4.37 -1.86
C ALA A 33 -3.03 -3.90 -3.14
N LEU A 34 -3.70 -3.03 -3.87
CA LEU A 34 -3.14 -2.47 -5.10
C LEU A 34 -3.70 -1.08 -5.39
N SER A 35 -2.91 -0.32 -6.11
CA SER A 35 -3.31 0.99 -6.61
C SER A 35 -2.53 1.27 -7.90
N VAL A 36 -3.21 1.80 -8.89
CA VAL A 36 -2.57 2.26 -10.15
C VAL A 36 -2.72 3.76 -10.23
N ALA A 37 -1.59 4.43 -10.38
CA ALA A 37 -1.56 5.85 -10.68
C ALA A 37 -0.85 6.04 -12.01
N ASP A 38 -1.45 6.77 -12.93
CA ASP A 38 -0.89 6.94 -14.27
C ASP A 38 -0.71 8.39 -14.67
N THR A 39 0.29 8.59 -15.53
CA THR A 39 0.41 9.75 -16.41
C THR A 39 0.05 9.30 -17.83
N ALA A 40 0.11 10.21 -18.79
CA ALA A 40 -0.25 9.87 -20.18
C ALA A 40 0.57 8.69 -20.76
N ASP A 41 1.85 8.60 -20.43
CA ASP A 41 2.77 7.62 -21.03
C ASP A 41 3.19 6.49 -20.09
N PHE A 42 3.14 6.71 -18.79
CA PHE A 42 3.63 5.79 -17.77
C PHE A 42 2.64 5.62 -16.65
N GLY A 43 2.77 4.52 -15.93
CA GLY A 43 2.01 4.25 -14.73
C GLY A 43 2.90 3.71 -13.63
N ILE A 44 2.41 3.80 -12.40
CA ILE A 44 3.00 3.17 -11.24
C ILE A 44 1.93 2.26 -10.62
N LEU A 45 2.24 0.97 -10.58
CA LEU A 45 1.41 0.01 -9.86
C LEU A 45 2.02 -0.20 -8.47
N ARG A 46 1.26 0.13 -7.44
CA ARG A 46 1.66 -0.11 -6.07
C ARG A 46 0.97 -1.36 -5.57
N LEU A 47 1.75 -2.27 -4.99
CA LEU A 47 1.27 -3.59 -4.58
C LEU A 47 1.73 -3.92 -3.17
N ILE A 48 0.82 -4.48 -2.38
CA ILE A 48 1.15 -5.23 -1.18
C ILE A 48 0.79 -6.68 -1.47
N VAL A 49 1.76 -7.56 -1.31
CA VAL A 49 1.65 -8.99 -1.62
C VAL A 49 2.00 -9.81 -0.40
N ASP A 50 1.67 -11.10 -0.43
CA ASP A 50 1.96 -12.01 0.68
C ASP A 50 3.44 -12.42 0.75
N ASP A 51 4.18 -12.33 -0.34
CA ASP A 51 5.61 -12.62 -0.40
C ASP A 51 6.33 -11.56 -1.22
N THR A 52 6.76 -10.50 -0.53
CA THR A 52 7.33 -9.30 -1.16
C THR A 52 8.64 -9.59 -1.91
N ASP A 53 9.55 -10.35 -1.29
CA ASP A 53 10.86 -10.60 -1.89
C ASP A 53 10.75 -11.49 -3.13
N LYS A 54 9.91 -12.51 -3.07
CA LYS A 54 9.66 -13.38 -4.22
C LYS A 54 9.01 -12.61 -5.36
N ALA A 55 8.00 -11.77 -5.05
CA ALA A 55 7.32 -10.94 -6.05
C ALA A 55 8.29 -10.01 -6.75
N LYS A 56 9.15 -9.33 -5.99
CA LYS A 56 10.16 -8.44 -6.55
C LYS A 56 11.10 -9.19 -7.50
N ARG A 57 11.55 -10.37 -7.09
CA ARG A 57 12.46 -11.18 -7.90
C ARG A 57 11.81 -11.62 -9.21
N VAL A 58 10.62 -12.22 -9.16
CA VAL A 58 9.96 -12.74 -10.37
C VAL A 58 9.55 -11.64 -11.35
N LEU A 59 9.14 -10.48 -10.84
CA LEU A 59 8.81 -9.33 -11.69
C LEU A 59 10.05 -8.77 -12.38
N LYS A 60 11.17 -8.69 -11.67
CA LYS A 60 12.44 -8.27 -12.28
C LYS A 60 12.91 -9.24 -13.34
N GLU A 61 12.77 -10.54 -13.11
CA GLU A 61 13.13 -11.59 -14.09
C GLU A 61 12.32 -11.43 -15.39
N GLU A 62 11.08 -10.96 -15.30
CA GLU A 62 10.22 -10.69 -16.46
C GLU A 62 10.48 -9.32 -17.11
N GLY A 63 11.47 -8.59 -16.64
CA GLY A 63 11.89 -7.32 -17.21
C GLY A 63 11.20 -6.07 -16.66
N PHE A 64 10.40 -6.20 -15.60
CA PHE A 64 9.77 -5.03 -14.97
C PHE A 64 10.74 -4.31 -14.05
N THR A 65 10.61 -2.99 -13.99
CA THR A 65 11.33 -2.15 -13.03
C THR A 65 10.54 -2.10 -11.74
N VAL A 66 11.13 -2.60 -10.66
CA VAL A 66 10.44 -2.76 -9.36
C VAL A 66 11.26 -2.13 -8.25
N GLY A 67 10.62 -1.30 -7.42
CA GLY A 67 11.20 -0.77 -6.20
C GLY A 67 10.39 -1.17 -4.98
N LYS A 68 10.97 -1.00 -3.79
CA LYS A 68 10.28 -1.19 -2.51
C LYS A 68 10.17 0.15 -1.78
N ALA A 69 9.08 0.32 -1.04
CA ALA A 69 8.88 1.47 -0.15
C ALA A 69 8.20 1.00 1.14
N ASP A 70 8.47 1.71 2.22
CA ASP A 70 7.78 1.47 3.48
C ASP A 70 6.50 2.30 3.53
N VAL A 71 5.40 1.64 3.81
CA VAL A 71 4.08 2.27 3.99
C VAL A 71 3.50 1.88 5.35
N ILE A 72 2.45 2.55 5.75
CA ILE A 72 1.77 2.32 7.02
C ILE A 72 0.32 1.95 6.74
N ALA A 73 -0.14 0.85 7.34
CA ALA A 73 -1.52 0.40 7.25
C ALA A 73 -2.29 0.86 8.48
N VAL A 74 -3.29 1.68 8.26
CA VAL A 74 -4.09 2.31 9.32
C VAL A 74 -5.49 1.76 9.29
N GLU A 75 -5.99 1.32 10.45
CA GLU A 75 -7.37 0.88 10.60
C GLU A 75 -8.26 2.08 10.95
N VAL A 76 -9.30 2.30 10.16
CA VAL A 76 -10.23 3.41 10.37
C VAL A 76 -11.66 2.90 10.43
N ALA A 77 -12.53 3.60 11.17
CA ALA A 77 -13.95 3.27 11.18
C ALA A 77 -14.53 3.46 9.78
N ASP A 78 -15.19 2.43 9.27
CA ASP A 78 -15.83 2.46 7.95
C ASP A 78 -17.20 3.13 8.05
N ARG A 79 -17.16 4.45 8.30
CA ARG A 79 -18.33 5.31 8.45
C ARG A 79 -17.96 6.75 8.16
N PRO A 80 -18.93 7.64 7.92
CA PRO A 80 -18.63 9.07 7.72
C PRO A 80 -17.79 9.62 8.87
N GLY A 81 -16.71 10.32 8.53
CA GLY A 81 -15.78 10.91 9.49
C GLY A 81 -14.59 10.03 9.88
N GLY A 82 -14.59 8.73 9.54
CA GLY A 82 -13.48 7.84 9.89
C GLY A 82 -12.15 8.29 9.33
N LEU A 83 -12.10 8.56 8.02
CA LEU A 83 -10.89 9.07 7.37
C LEU A 83 -10.57 10.49 7.82
N SER A 84 -11.58 11.34 7.96
CA SER A 84 -11.38 12.74 8.36
C SER A 84 -10.65 12.85 9.71
N ARG A 85 -10.98 12.00 10.68
CA ARG A 85 -10.32 11.96 11.98
C ARG A 85 -8.81 11.69 11.84
N VAL A 86 -8.44 10.72 11.02
CA VAL A 86 -7.04 10.36 10.80
C VAL A 86 -6.30 11.52 10.12
N LEU A 87 -6.90 12.10 9.07
CA LEU A 87 -6.28 13.20 8.34
C LEU A 87 -6.12 14.45 9.21
N ASP A 88 -7.08 14.73 10.10
CA ASP A 88 -6.97 15.85 11.05
C ASP A 88 -5.80 15.69 12.01
N VAL A 89 -5.61 14.48 12.55
CA VAL A 89 -4.48 14.18 13.43
C VAL A 89 -3.14 14.42 12.71
N LEU A 90 -3.04 13.95 11.46
CA LEU A 90 -1.84 14.11 10.66
C LEU A 90 -1.58 15.57 10.28
N HIS A 91 -2.63 16.29 9.92
CA HIS A 91 -2.56 17.70 9.57
C HIS A 91 -2.07 18.56 10.75
N GLU A 92 -2.65 18.37 11.93
CA GLU A 92 -2.25 19.08 13.15
C GLU A 92 -0.77 18.85 13.50
N ALA A 93 -0.26 17.67 13.18
CA ALA A 93 1.14 17.33 13.41
C ALA A 93 2.09 17.80 12.30
N GLY A 94 1.56 18.39 11.24
CA GLY A 94 2.36 18.87 10.11
C GLY A 94 2.91 17.77 9.20
N LEU A 95 2.33 16.58 9.25
CA LEU A 95 2.75 15.47 8.40
C LEU A 95 2.05 15.51 7.04
N ASN A 96 2.83 15.30 5.99
CA ASN A 96 2.32 15.23 4.64
C ASN A 96 2.08 13.78 4.21
N VAL A 97 0.91 13.54 3.62
CA VAL A 97 0.58 12.29 2.97
C VAL A 97 1.04 12.39 1.51
N GLU A 98 2.04 11.59 1.14
CA GLU A 98 2.51 11.59 -0.25
C GLU A 98 1.52 10.90 -1.17
N TYR A 99 0.94 9.78 -0.72
CA TYR A 99 -0.17 9.10 -1.37
C TYR A 99 -0.86 8.17 -0.38
N MET A 100 -2.05 7.72 -0.73
CA MET A 100 -2.82 6.77 0.04
C MET A 100 -3.76 5.97 -0.85
N TYR A 101 -4.15 4.79 -0.41
CA TYR A 101 -5.15 3.96 -1.07
C TYR A 101 -5.76 2.98 -0.09
N ALA A 102 -6.90 2.40 -0.47
CA ALA A 102 -7.62 1.46 0.37
C ALA A 102 -7.10 0.03 0.19
N PHE A 103 -7.16 -0.73 1.26
CA PHE A 103 -6.90 -2.16 1.23
C PHE A 103 -8.09 -2.91 0.63
N VAL A 104 -7.83 -4.07 0.01
CA VAL A 104 -8.87 -4.83 -0.70
C VAL A 104 -9.91 -5.43 0.27
N GLN A 105 -9.48 -5.81 1.46
CA GLN A 105 -10.36 -6.38 2.48
C GLN A 105 -10.45 -5.48 3.70
N LYS A 106 -11.54 -5.63 4.43
CA LYS A 106 -11.73 -4.94 5.71
C LYS A 106 -11.08 -5.71 6.85
N SER A 107 -10.73 -4.99 7.92
CA SER A 107 -10.36 -5.58 9.20
C SER A 107 -11.61 -5.55 10.09
N GLY A 108 -12.35 -6.67 10.15
CA GLY A 108 -13.64 -6.69 10.80
C GLY A 108 -14.63 -5.75 10.11
N GLU A 109 -15.19 -4.81 10.86
CA GLU A 109 -16.09 -3.78 10.33
C GLU A 109 -15.36 -2.49 9.93
N ASN A 110 -14.05 -2.44 10.14
CA ASN A 110 -13.23 -1.27 9.85
C ASN A 110 -12.55 -1.38 8.49
N ALA A 111 -12.34 -0.23 7.87
CA ALA A 111 -11.55 -0.15 6.65
C ALA A 111 -10.06 -0.11 7.00
N VAL A 112 -9.24 -0.55 6.07
CA VAL A 112 -7.78 -0.45 6.18
C VAL A 112 -7.28 0.45 5.07
N LEU A 113 -6.52 1.49 5.44
CA LEU A 113 -5.95 2.44 4.51
C LEU A 113 -4.43 2.37 4.55
N ILE A 114 -3.84 2.43 3.38
CA ILE A 114 -2.39 2.41 3.20
C ILE A 114 -1.93 3.84 2.97
N PHE A 115 -0.94 4.29 3.75
CA PHE A 115 -0.38 5.64 3.66
C PHE A 115 1.12 5.60 3.41
N ARG A 116 1.58 6.45 2.53
CA ARG A 116 2.99 6.79 2.40
C ARG A 116 3.21 8.19 2.93
N PHE A 117 4.10 8.32 3.91
CA PHE A 117 4.44 9.59 4.55
C PHE A 117 5.85 10.02 4.19
N ASP A 118 6.09 11.32 4.29
CA ASP A 118 7.43 11.90 4.22
C ASP A 118 8.31 11.47 5.41
N ASP A 119 7.70 11.27 6.59
CA ASP A 119 8.36 10.78 7.80
C ASP A 119 7.55 9.64 8.42
N PRO A 120 7.80 8.37 8.01
CA PRO A 120 7.03 7.23 8.52
C PRO A 120 7.14 7.02 10.02
N ASP A 121 8.32 7.20 10.59
CA ASP A 121 8.54 6.97 12.02
C ASP A 121 7.78 7.97 12.88
N MET A 122 7.79 9.23 12.49
CA MET A 122 7.00 10.27 13.16
C MET A 122 5.51 10.00 13.04
N ALA A 123 5.05 9.56 11.86
CA ALA A 123 3.65 9.21 11.64
C ALA A 123 3.19 8.08 12.57
N ILE A 124 3.99 7.04 12.73
CA ILE A 124 3.68 5.93 13.65
C ILE A 124 3.48 6.47 15.07
N THR A 125 4.41 7.27 15.56
CA THR A 125 4.33 7.85 16.91
C THR A 125 3.07 8.68 17.09
N ILE A 126 2.78 9.56 16.14
CA ILE A 126 1.62 10.46 16.22
C ILE A 126 0.30 9.70 16.19
N LEU A 127 0.18 8.73 15.28
CA LEU A 127 -1.03 7.92 15.15
C LEU A 127 -1.26 7.06 16.39
N GLN A 128 -0.22 6.44 16.92
CA GLN A 128 -0.31 5.65 18.16
C GLN A 128 -0.71 6.51 19.35
N ASN A 129 -0.13 7.69 19.50
CA ASN A 129 -0.47 8.61 20.59
C ASN A 129 -1.93 9.09 20.48
N ALA A 130 -2.49 9.14 19.30
CA ALA A 130 -3.89 9.51 19.07
C ALA A 130 -4.86 8.33 19.23
N GLY A 131 -4.36 7.14 19.59
CA GLY A 131 -5.19 5.95 19.75
C GLY A 131 -5.66 5.33 18.44
N ILE A 132 -5.01 5.64 17.33
CA ILE A 132 -5.35 5.09 16.02
C ILE A 132 -4.55 3.81 15.82
N ARG A 133 -5.25 2.74 15.44
CA ARG A 133 -4.62 1.43 15.27
C ARG A 133 -3.82 1.35 13.98
N ILE A 134 -2.57 0.93 14.12
CA ILE A 134 -1.68 0.63 12.98
C ILE A 134 -1.51 -0.88 12.91
N LEU A 135 -1.71 -1.44 11.72
CA LEU A 135 -1.53 -2.87 11.49
C LEU A 135 -0.06 -3.18 11.18
N THR A 136 0.39 -4.33 11.68
CA THR A 136 1.73 -4.85 11.33
C THR A 136 1.74 -5.43 9.92
N GLY A 137 2.93 -5.61 9.35
CA GLY A 137 3.08 -6.29 8.06
C GLY A 137 2.47 -7.70 8.07
N GLN A 138 2.65 -8.43 9.18
CA GLN A 138 2.08 -9.77 9.34
C GLN A 138 0.54 -9.72 9.34
N GLU A 139 -0.05 -8.78 10.07
CA GLU A 139 -1.51 -8.61 10.09
C GLU A 139 -2.05 -8.29 8.69
N VAL A 140 -1.40 -7.40 7.96
CA VAL A 140 -1.81 -7.02 6.60
C VAL A 140 -1.74 -8.23 5.65
N ARG A 141 -0.70 -9.03 5.76
CA ARG A 141 -0.55 -10.23 4.91
C ARG A 141 -1.55 -11.34 5.26
N SER A 142 -2.11 -11.32 6.47
CA SER A 142 -2.99 -12.37 6.99
C SER A 142 -4.48 -12.06 6.88
N ILE A 143 -4.85 -10.81 6.61
CA ILE A 143 -6.27 -10.39 6.50
C ILE A 143 -6.94 -11.04 5.29
#